data_208063082fd5687128309220edc31e83
#
_entry.id   208063082fd5687128309220edc31e83
#
_cell.length_a   1.000
_cell.length_b   1.000
_cell.length_c   1.000
_cell.angle_alpha   90.00
_cell.angle_beta   90.00
_cell.angle_gamma   90.00
#
_symmetry.space_group_name_H-M   'P 1'
#
loop_
_entity.id
_entity.type
_entity.pdbx_description
1 polymer ?
#
loop_
_entity_poly.entity_id
_entity_poly.type
_entity_poly.pdbx_seq_one_letter_code
_entity_poly.pdbx_strand_id
1 'polypeptide(L)'
;YDDITEKILFNEPKVFDGKTYVDTNVTLFDEDRDFVLAVDYKIDTANANNTVLMQCFEQNGMNGIKLWNSNGVKMTWGIDSANAASAGSRDMIVIRHVKGDNGLHVYSSNIYGSSISYTKIARTRTTKTNATLVFGCAKADDGAYESYAKGTVYWSKLWYADLGDAACRELAAWTHDDLVVEVASFKNFYLSDNSNKRCSITFLQKDTLGQNMPLNSSSSNAGGWANTSLREYLDSRLVDALPIGWKQLVKKVKVPSSAGGKSKEIVTSDCYFFIPSAIEVSSSMIEEPYIYEGQTISYLTGNESRIKHDANGEPTKYWLRSPFVNYDGYFYAIEETGELYGFHYPSESLGVTVEFSI
;
A
#
# COMPACT_ATOMS: atom_id res chain seq x y z
N TYR A 1 -24.56 -14.77 -0.74
CA TYR A 1 -23.15 -14.67 -0.36
C TYR A 1 -23.07 -15.26 1.02
N ASP A 2 -22.55 -16.49 1.14
CA ASP A 2 -22.27 -17.13 2.41
C ASP A 2 -21.27 -16.27 3.17
N ASP A 3 -21.46 -16.11 4.47
CA ASP A 3 -20.62 -15.28 5.34
C ASP A 3 -19.17 -15.76 5.28
N ILE A 4 -18.35 -15.12 4.44
CA ILE A 4 -16.91 -15.36 4.41
C ILE A 4 -16.33 -14.78 5.70
N THR A 5 -16.07 -15.66 6.67
CA THR A 5 -15.53 -15.22 7.95
C THR A 5 -14.05 -14.88 7.80
N GLU A 6 -13.74 -13.59 7.89
CA GLU A 6 -12.36 -13.10 8.01
C GLU A 6 -11.88 -13.26 9.45
N LYS A 7 -10.69 -13.82 9.62
CA LYS A 7 -10.00 -13.89 10.91
C LYS A 7 -8.75 -13.00 10.84
N ILE A 8 -8.76 -11.92 11.62
CA ILE A 8 -7.59 -11.06 11.77
C ILE A 8 -6.62 -11.76 12.73
N LEU A 9 -5.41 -12.07 12.27
CA LEU A 9 -4.35 -12.67 13.08
C LEU A 9 -3.48 -11.57 13.71
N PHE A 10 -3.15 -10.55 12.93
CA PHE A 10 -2.47 -9.33 13.39
C PHE A 10 -3.12 -8.12 12.71
N ASN A 11 -3.48 -7.12 13.48
CA ASN A 11 -4.00 -5.82 13.03
C ASN A 11 -3.04 -4.66 13.33
N GLU A 12 -1.94 -4.95 14.02
CA GLU A 12 -0.87 -4.01 14.37
C GLU A 12 0.49 -4.68 14.13
N PRO A 13 1.54 -3.91 13.83
CA PRO A 13 2.87 -4.46 13.62
C PRO A 13 3.38 -5.25 14.81
N LYS A 14 3.77 -6.50 14.57
CA LYS A 14 4.38 -7.38 15.56
C LYS A 14 5.85 -7.58 15.22
N VAL A 15 6.73 -7.05 16.05
CA VAL A 15 8.18 -7.18 15.91
C VAL A 15 8.65 -8.47 16.57
N PHE A 16 9.46 -9.24 15.86
CA PHE A 16 10.15 -10.44 16.32
C PHE A 16 11.65 -10.15 16.44
N ASP A 17 12.20 -10.36 17.61
CA ASP A 17 13.58 -9.98 17.99
C ASP A 17 14.60 -11.14 17.89
N GLY A 18 14.18 -12.27 17.35
CA GLY A 18 14.97 -13.49 17.29
C GLY A 18 14.86 -14.36 18.55
N LYS A 19 13.86 -14.07 19.43
CA LYS A 19 13.58 -14.84 20.66
C LYS A 19 12.09 -14.96 20.95
N THR A 20 11.28 -14.08 20.39
CA THR A 20 9.84 -14.02 20.59
C THR A 20 9.10 -14.73 19.48
N TYR A 21 7.94 -15.27 19.77
CA TYR A 21 7.03 -15.91 18.81
C TYR A 21 5.56 -15.70 19.22
N VAL A 22 4.66 -16.01 18.30
CA VAL A 22 3.21 -16.08 18.52
C VAL A 22 2.70 -17.38 17.95
N ASP A 23 2.15 -18.25 18.78
CA ASP A 23 1.32 -19.40 18.34
C ASP A 23 -0.14 -18.92 18.32
N THR A 24 -0.74 -18.92 17.13
CA THR A 24 -2.10 -18.40 16.94
C THR A 24 -3.18 -19.41 17.35
N ASN A 25 -2.81 -20.65 17.66
CA ASN A 25 -3.73 -21.77 17.86
C ASN A 25 -4.67 -22.04 16.67
N VAL A 26 -4.27 -21.60 15.47
CA VAL A 26 -5.02 -21.78 14.22
C VAL A 26 -4.39 -22.91 13.42
N THR A 27 -5.18 -23.83 12.93
CA THR A 27 -4.78 -24.89 12.01
C THR A 27 -5.22 -24.54 10.59
N LEU A 28 -4.40 -24.85 9.58
CA LEU A 28 -4.73 -24.62 8.18
C LEU A 28 -5.01 -25.92 7.42
N PHE A 29 -4.40 -27.01 7.83
CA PHE A 29 -4.40 -28.30 7.11
C PHE A 29 -4.91 -29.48 7.96
N ASP A 30 -5.67 -29.22 9.00
CA ASP A 30 -6.34 -30.28 9.80
C ASP A 30 -7.40 -31.01 8.99
N GLU A 31 -7.96 -30.32 7.99
CA GLU A 31 -8.84 -30.88 6.97
C GLU A 31 -8.55 -30.30 5.59
N ASP A 32 -9.02 -30.97 4.53
CA ASP A 32 -8.94 -30.44 3.17
C ASP A 32 -10.03 -29.40 2.96
N ARG A 33 -9.66 -28.13 3.10
CA ARG A 33 -10.55 -26.98 2.97
C ARG A 33 -9.92 -25.85 2.18
N ASP A 34 -10.77 -24.99 1.64
CA ASP A 34 -10.35 -23.75 1.05
C ASP A 34 -9.84 -22.80 2.13
N PHE A 35 -8.73 -22.12 1.86
CA PHE A 35 -8.31 -20.97 2.65
C PHE A 35 -7.48 -19.98 1.82
N VAL A 36 -7.50 -18.73 2.26
CA VAL A 36 -6.56 -17.68 1.83
C VAL A 36 -5.90 -17.09 3.07
N LEU A 37 -4.58 -17.09 3.12
CA LEU A 37 -3.77 -16.45 4.15
C LEU A 37 -2.95 -15.33 3.51
N ALA A 38 -3.15 -14.10 3.95
CA ALA A 38 -2.39 -12.94 3.54
C ALA A 38 -1.49 -12.47 4.69
N VAL A 39 -0.22 -12.16 4.38
CA VAL A 39 0.78 -11.71 5.35
C VAL A 39 1.62 -10.60 4.75
N ASP A 40 1.61 -9.46 5.42
CA ASP A 40 2.51 -8.34 5.17
C ASP A 40 3.67 -8.42 6.15
N TYR A 41 4.88 -8.56 5.65
CA TYR A 41 6.02 -8.90 6.49
C TYR A 41 7.34 -8.29 6.00
N LYS A 42 8.30 -8.24 6.91
CA LYS A 42 9.72 -7.98 6.64
C LYS A 42 10.57 -8.98 7.42
N ILE A 43 11.46 -9.68 6.74
CA ILE A 43 12.51 -10.48 7.39
C ILE A 43 13.80 -9.69 7.34
N ASP A 44 14.45 -9.49 8.49
CA ASP A 44 15.70 -8.73 8.56
C ASP A 44 16.84 -9.45 7.84
N THR A 45 17.72 -8.68 7.21
CA THR A 45 18.92 -9.21 6.50
C THR A 45 19.91 -9.90 7.43
N ALA A 46 19.91 -9.55 8.72
CA ALA A 46 20.79 -10.12 9.73
C ALA A 46 20.38 -11.53 10.20
N ASN A 47 19.31 -12.10 9.64
CA ASN A 47 18.91 -13.46 9.98
C ASN A 47 19.90 -14.50 9.44
N ALA A 48 20.24 -15.47 10.28
CA ALA A 48 20.94 -16.67 9.83
C ALA A 48 20.06 -17.48 8.86
N ASN A 49 20.69 -18.32 8.03
CA ASN A 49 19.97 -19.30 7.24
C ASN A 49 19.12 -20.22 8.15
N ASN A 50 18.00 -20.67 7.63
CA ASN A 50 17.02 -21.54 8.32
C ASN A 50 16.20 -20.86 9.43
N THR A 51 16.21 -19.54 9.55
CA THR A 51 15.28 -18.85 10.43
C THR A 51 13.87 -18.82 9.84
N VAL A 52 12.84 -19.03 10.66
CA VAL A 52 11.45 -19.17 10.23
C VAL A 52 10.62 -18.01 10.73
N LEU A 53 10.03 -17.25 9.81
CA LEU A 53 9.10 -16.16 10.16
C LEU A 53 7.69 -16.68 10.44
N MET A 54 7.24 -17.65 9.67
CA MET A 54 5.90 -18.20 9.78
C MET A 54 5.91 -19.70 9.42
N GLN A 55 5.20 -20.50 10.16
CA GLN A 55 4.91 -21.88 9.76
C GLN A 55 3.58 -22.39 10.28
N CYS A 56 3.00 -23.30 9.53
CA CYS A 56 1.99 -24.26 9.93
C CYS A 56 2.47 -25.60 9.36
N PHE A 57 3.43 -26.24 10.05
CA PHE A 57 4.26 -27.27 9.45
C PHE A 57 4.62 -28.38 10.48
N GLU A 58 4.55 -29.63 10.05
CA GLU A 58 4.97 -30.82 10.75
C GLU A 58 6.24 -31.38 10.13
N GLN A 59 7.34 -31.47 10.91
CA GLN A 59 8.65 -31.86 10.36
C GLN A 59 8.72 -33.34 9.98
N ASN A 60 8.21 -34.24 10.81
CA ASN A 60 8.30 -35.69 10.56
C ASN A 60 7.54 -36.12 9.31
N GLY A 61 6.36 -35.52 9.05
CA GLY A 61 5.57 -35.77 7.86
C GLY A 61 5.94 -34.89 6.67
N MET A 62 6.73 -33.85 6.88
CA MET A 62 6.97 -32.76 5.92
C MET A 62 5.64 -32.22 5.35
N ASN A 63 4.68 -31.96 6.21
CA ASN A 63 3.35 -31.53 5.87
C ASN A 63 3.13 -30.06 6.31
N GLY A 64 2.45 -29.28 5.48
CA GLY A 64 2.12 -27.89 5.78
C GLY A 64 3.00 -26.87 5.06
N ILE A 65 2.94 -25.61 5.50
CA ILE A 65 3.63 -24.47 4.90
C ILE A 65 4.64 -23.86 5.85
N LYS A 66 5.69 -23.29 5.27
CA LYS A 66 6.73 -22.56 5.98
C LYS A 66 7.27 -21.39 5.15
N LEU A 67 7.31 -20.19 5.75
CA LEU A 67 7.98 -19.00 5.24
C LEU A 67 9.29 -18.80 6.00
N TRP A 68 10.42 -18.88 5.34
CA TRP A 68 11.72 -18.94 5.99
C TRP A 68 12.84 -18.31 5.16
N ASN A 69 13.96 -17.98 5.81
CA ASN A 69 15.14 -17.47 5.16
C ASN A 69 16.11 -18.61 4.77
N SER A 70 16.43 -18.70 3.48
CA SER A 70 17.44 -19.63 2.96
C SER A 70 18.11 -19.02 1.73
N ASN A 71 19.11 -18.16 1.94
CA ASN A 71 19.69 -17.31 0.89
C ASN A 71 18.63 -16.50 0.12
N GLY A 72 17.73 -15.88 0.85
CA GLY A 72 16.50 -15.25 0.40
C GLY A 72 15.27 -15.89 1.04
N VAL A 73 14.13 -15.19 0.94
CA VAL A 73 12.87 -15.66 1.53
C VAL A 73 12.24 -16.72 0.66
N LYS A 74 11.95 -17.87 1.24
CA LYS A 74 11.29 -19.00 0.57
C LYS A 74 9.96 -19.34 1.22
N MET A 75 8.98 -19.66 0.38
CA MET A 75 7.76 -20.35 0.77
C MET A 75 7.90 -21.84 0.46
N THR A 76 7.67 -22.68 1.45
CA THR A 76 7.69 -24.13 1.30
C THR A 76 6.31 -24.70 1.54
N TRP A 77 5.90 -25.67 0.75
CA TRP A 77 4.74 -26.55 0.98
C TRP A 77 5.20 -28.01 0.95
N GLY A 78 5.23 -28.61 2.12
CA GLY A 78 5.85 -29.94 2.27
C GLY A 78 7.34 -29.91 1.98
N ILE A 79 7.78 -30.64 0.96
CA ILE A 79 9.19 -30.67 0.50
C ILE A 79 9.46 -29.69 -0.65
N ASP A 80 8.40 -29.18 -1.28
CA ASP A 80 8.51 -28.31 -2.44
C ASP A 80 8.61 -26.85 -2.01
N SER A 81 9.36 -26.05 -2.70
CA SER A 81 9.58 -24.64 -2.35
C SER A 81 9.67 -23.73 -3.55
N ALA A 82 9.28 -22.46 -3.34
CA ALA A 82 9.46 -21.37 -4.29
C ALA A 82 10.11 -20.16 -3.60
N ASN A 83 10.81 -19.34 -4.39
CA ASN A 83 11.30 -18.05 -3.89
C ASN A 83 10.08 -17.12 -3.71
N ALA A 84 10.00 -16.48 -2.55
CA ALA A 84 8.93 -15.55 -2.23
C ALA A 84 9.39 -14.09 -2.30
N ALA A 85 10.61 -13.79 -1.81
CA ALA A 85 11.12 -12.43 -1.73
C ALA A 85 12.64 -12.38 -1.45
N SER A 86 13.18 -11.17 -1.30
CA SER A 86 14.52 -10.91 -0.80
C SER A 86 14.47 -10.50 0.68
N ALA A 87 15.41 -10.94 1.50
CA ALA A 87 15.50 -10.49 2.88
C ALA A 87 15.82 -8.99 2.94
N GLY A 88 15.24 -8.29 3.90
CA GLY A 88 15.43 -6.85 4.14
C GLY A 88 14.37 -5.96 3.49
N SER A 89 13.62 -6.44 2.50
CA SER A 89 12.45 -5.73 1.97
C SER A 89 11.19 -6.04 2.79
N ARG A 90 10.24 -5.12 2.77
CA ARG A 90 8.87 -5.38 3.21
C ARG A 90 8.09 -5.94 2.03
N ASP A 91 7.47 -7.06 2.22
CA ASP A 91 6.83 -7.84 1.16
C ASP A 91 5.45 -8.32 1.59
N MET A 92 4.57 -8.44 0.61
CA MET A 92 3.28 -9.09 0.77
C MET A 92 3.34 -10.50 0.21
N ILE A 93 2.81 -11.46 0.95
CA ILE A 93 2.56 -12.80 0.44
C ILE A 93 1.09 -13.17 0.67
N VAL A 94 0.46 -13.70 -0.37
CA VAL A 94 -0.88 -14.28 -0.30
C VAL A 94 -0.79 -15.73 -0.70
N ILE A 95 -1.27 -16.60 0.18
CA ILE A 95 -1.26 -18.06 0.02
C ILE A 95 -2.70 -18.50 -0.12
N ARG A 96 -3.02 -19.13 -1.25
CA ARG A 96 -4.35 -19.66 -1.54
C ARG A 96 -4.27 -21.18 -1.69
N HIS A 97 -5.07 -21.89 -0.94
CA HIS A 97 -5.30 -23.32 -1.08
C HIS A 97 -6.75 -23.54 -1.47
N VAL A 98 -6.96 -24.38 -2.49
CA VAL A 98 -8.29 -24.77 -2.95
C VAL A 98 -8.48 -26.25 -2.69
N LYS A 99 -9.58 -26.59 -2.05
CA LYS A 99 -9.95 -27.99 -1.73
C LYS A 99 -9.91 -28.86 -2.98
N GLY A 100 -9.18 -29.97 -2.89
CA GLY A 100 -9.00 -30.89 -3.99
C GLY A 100 -7.97 -30.45 -5.04
N ASP A 101 -7.38 -29.26 -4.93
CA ASP A 101 -6.28 -28.84 -5.81
C ASP A 101 -4.93 -29.41 -5.30
N ASN A 102 -4.13 -29.94 -6.22
CA ASN A 102 -2.77 -30.42 -5.95
C ASN A 102 -1.74 -29.28 -5.95
N GLY A 103 -2.18 -28.01 -5.84
CA GLY A 103 -1.32 -26.85 -5.90
C GLY A 103 -1.58 -25.84 -4.80
N LEU A 104 -0.51 -25.33 -4.20
CA LEU A 104 -0.56 -24.14 -3.37
C LEU A 104 -0.26 -22.93 -4.23
N HIS A 105 -1.21 -22.01 -4.35
CA HIS A 105 -1.06 -20.81 -5.13
C HIS A 105 -0.42 -19.72 -4.25
N VAL A 106 0.72 -19.20 -4.68
CA VAL A 106 1.49 -18.19 -3.96
C VAL A 106 1.59 -16.94 -4.82
N TYR A 107 1.11 -15.84 -4.30
CA TYR A 107 1.20 -14.51 -4.89
C TYR A 107 2.10 -13.67 -3.99
N SER A 108 3.05 -12.96 -4.55
CA SER A 108 3.93 -12.10 -3.77
C SER A 108 4.24 -10.80 -4.50
N SER A 109 4.41 -9.74 -3.74
CA SER A 109 4.91 -8.45 -4.22
C SER A 109 5.85 -7.86 -3.19
N ASN A 110 6.76 -7.00 -3.63
CA ASN A 110 7.57 -6.20 -2.73
C ASN A 110 7.11 -4.74 -2.79
N ILE A 111 7.46 -3.97 -1.76
CA ILE A 111 7.11 -2.55 -1.61
C ILE A 111 7.54 -1.69 -2.82
N TYR A 112 8.54 -2.13 -3.58
CA TYR A 112 9.07 -1.43 -4.75
C TYR A 112 8.56 -2.01 -6.08
N GLY A 113 7.80 -3.11 -6.04
CA GLY A 113 7.41 -3.87 -7.22
C GLY A 113 6.03 -3.46 -7.76
N SER A 114 6.02 -3.02 -9.01
CA SER A 114 4.79 -2.82 -9.78
C SER A 114 4.17 -4.13 -10.29
N SER A 115 4.82 -5.27 -10.05
CA SER A 115 4.39 -6.57 -10.56
C SER A 115 4.20 -7.58 -9.43
N ILE A 116 3.13 -8.36 -9.54
CA ILE A 116 2.85 -9.49 -8.66
C ILE A 116 3.52 -10.73 -9.26
N SER A 117 4.38 -11.37 -8.48
CA SER A 117 4.87 -12.70 -8.81
C SER A 117 3.82 -13.73 -8.44
N TYR A 118 3.58 -14.67 -9.33
CA TYR A 118 2.71 -15.82 -9.09
C TYR A 118 3.47 -17.10 -9.29
N THR A 119 3.35 -18.03 -8.34
CA THR A 119 3.89 -19.39 -8.44
C THR A 119 2.88 -20.37 -7.91
N LYS A 120 2.65 -21.46 -8.64
CA LYS A 120 1.94 -22.63 -8.13
C LYS A 120 2.95 -23.67 -7.66
N ILE A 121 3.00 -23.94 -6.36
CA ILE A 121 3.79 -25.04 -5.81
C ILE A 121 2.96 -26.30 -5.96
N ALA A 122 3.28 -27.12 -6.96
CA ALA A 122 2.57 -28.36 -7.21
C ALA A 122 3.02 -29.45 -6.24
N ARG A 123 2.08 -30.24 -5.77
CA ARG A 123 2.34 -31.39 -4.91
C ARG A 123 1.44 -32.57 -5.27
N THR A 124 2.00 -33.76 -5.22
CA THR A 124 1.28 -35.02 -5.54
C THR A 124 0.55 -35.62 -4.34
N ARG A 125 0.72 -35.06 -3.14
CA ARG A 125 0.08 -35.56 -1.90
C ARG A 125 -0.70 -34.46 -1.20
N THR A 126 -1.89 -34.79 -0.71
CA THR A 126 -2.64 -33.93 0.20
C THR A 126 -1.84 -33.75 1.48
N THR A 127 -1.59 -32.49 1.85
CA THR A 127 -0.96 -32.16 3.11
C THR A 127 -2.02 -32.07 4.18
N LYS A 128 -1.97 -32.99 5.14
CA LYS A 128 -2.85 -32.93 6.30
C LYS A 128 -1.99 -32.90 7.56
N THR A 129 -2.19 -31.89 8.39
CA THR A 129 -1.48 -31.73 9.66
C THR A 129 -2.31 -30.94 10.64
N ASN A 130 -2.19 -31.31 11.93
CA ASN A 130 -2.77 -30.54 13.02
C ASN A 130 -1.83 -29.46 13.58
N ALA A 131 -0.71 -29.20 12.90
CA ALA A 131 0.20 -28.14 13.30
C ALA A 131 -0.52 -26.78 13.33
N THR A 132 -0.25 -26.00 14.35
CA THR A 132 -0.79 -24.63 14.49
C THR A 132 0.05 -23.64 13.68
N LEU A 133 -0.58 -22.55 13.26
CA LEU A 133 0.10 -21.44 12.59
C LEU A 133 0.88 -20.64 13.64
N VAL A 134 2.20 -20.62 13.50
CA VAL A 134 3.14 -19.93 14.38
C VAL A 134 3.92 -18.88 13.61
N PHE A 135 4.13 -17.72 14.23
CA PHE A 135 4.95 -16.65 13.70
C PHE A 135 6.16 -16.38 14.58
N GLY A 136 7.28 -16.01 13.97
CA GLY A 136 8.53 -15.63 14.62
C GLY A 136 9.49 -16.77 14.91
N CYS A 137 9.07 -18.04 14.74
CA CYS A 137 9.94 -19.21 14.91
C CYS A 137 9.38 -20.43 14.21
N ALA A 138 10.16 -21.53 14.22
CA ALA A 138 9.67 -22.87 13.98
C ALA A 138 9.15 -23.51 15.28
N LYS A 139 8.15 -24.36 15.16
CA LYS A 139 7.68 -25.28 16.21
C LYS A 139 7.98 -26.70 15.76
N ALA A 140 8.84 -27.39 16.51
CA ALA A 140 9.18 -28.79 16.25
C ALA A 140 8.04 -29.74 16.61
N ASP A 141 8.08 -30.97 16.14
CA ASP A 141 7.00 -31.98 16.38
C ASP A 141 6.87 -32.37 17.84
N ASP A 142 7.93 -32.20 18.64
CA ASP A 142 7.92 -32.39 20.09
C ASP A 142 7.33 -31.19 20.87
N GLY A 143 6.94 -30.13 20.12
CA GLY A 143 6.37 -28.91 20.65
C GLY A 143 7.42 -27.84 21.05
N ALA A 144 8.72 -28.10 20.90
CA ALA A 144 9.75 -27.10 21.14
C ALA A 144 9.73 -26.00 20.10
N TYR A 145 10.08 -24.77 20.50
CA TYR A 145 10.20 -23.63 19.61
C TYR A 145 11.68 -23.36 19.29
N GLU A 146 11.99 -23.24 18.00
CA GLU A 146 13.36 -23.11 17.49
C GLU A 146 13.45 -22.20 16.26
N SER A 147 14.65 -21.99 15.74
CA SER A 147 14.86 -21.27 14.45
C SER A 147 14.19 -19.88 14.41
N TYR A 148 14.30 -19.13 15.50
CA TYR A 148 13.69 -17.82 15.66
C TYR A 148 14.16 -16.83 14.61
N ALA A 149 13.23 -16.11 14.01
CA ALA A 149 13.50 -15.04 13.05
C ALA A 149 13.49 -13.66 13.72
N LYS A 150 14.27 -12.75 13.13
CA LYS A 150 14.12 -11.30 13.35
C LYS A 150 13.35 -10.72 12.17
N GLY A 151 12.40 -9.85 12.47
CA GLY A 151 11.56 -9.24 11.44
C GLY A 151 10.29 -8.66 12.02
N THR A 152 9.40 -8.26 11.14
CA THR A 152 8.11 -7.70 11.51
C THR A 152 7.03 -8.34 10.66
N VAL A 153 5.90 -8.67 11.27
CA VAL A 153 4.63 -8.90 10.59
C VAL A 153 3.77 -7.67 10.84
N TYR A 154 3.47 -6.93 9.78
CA TYR A 154 2.73 -5.67 9.88
C TYR A 154 1.24 -5.93 10.05
N TRP A 155 0.70 -6.89 9.28
CA TRP A 155 -0.63 -7.44 9.47
C TRP A 155 -0.72 -8.85 8.88
N SER A 156 -1.71 -9.61 9.31
CA SER A 156 -2.02 -10.91 8.75
C SER A 156 -3.50 -11.24 8.91
N LYS A 157 -4.10 -11.76 7.85
CA LYS A 157 -5.51 -12.14 7.79
C LYS A 157 -5.67 -13.53 7.17
N LEU A 158 -6.67 -14.24 7.64
CA LEU A 158 -7.03 -15.58 7.19
C LEU A 158 -8.51 -15.63 6.84
N TRP A 159 -8.83 -16.18 5.69
CA TRP A 159 -10.19 -16.54 5.27
C TRP A 159 -10.25 -18.05 5.06
N TYR A 160 -11.23 -18.71 5.64
CA TYR A 160 -11.55 -20.11 5.34
C TYR A 160 -12.53 -20.18 4.17
N ALA A 161 -12.10 -19.66 3.03
CA ALA A 161 -12.83 -19.62 1.78
C ALA A 161 -11.86 -19.48 0.60
N ASP A 162 -12.28 -19.90 -0.58
CA ASP A 162 -11.59 -19.54 -1.82
C ASP A 162 -12.05 -18.16 -2.29
N LEU A 163 -11.17 -17.15 -2.18
CA LEU A 163 -11.44 -15.80 -2.65
C LEU A 163 -11.26 -15.65 -4.19
N GLY A 164 -10.72 -16.66 -4.85
CA GLY A 164 -10.41 -16.63 -6.27
C GLY A 164 -9.08 -15.96 -6.62
N ASP A 165 -8.58 -16.20 -7.85
CA ASP A 165 -7.27 -15.68 -8.31
C ASP A 165 -7.23 -14.15 -8.35
N ALA A 166 -8.28 -13.50 -8.82
CA ALA A 166 -8.35 -12.05 -8.94
C ALA A 166 -8.23 -11.35 -7.58
N ALA A 167 -8.98 -11.80 -6.57
CA ALA A 167 -8.93 -11.23 -5.22
C ALA A 167 -7.57 -11.50 -4.55
N CYS A 168 -6.95 -12.67 -4.76
CA CYS A 168 -5.62 -12.95 -4.23
C CYS A 168 -4.54 -12.07 -4.87
N ARG A 169 -4.65 -11.78 -6.16
CA ARG A 169 -3.77 -10.79 -6.82
C ARG A 169 -3.99 -9.39 -6.31
N GLU A 170 -5.23 -9.00 -6.08
CA GLU A 170 -5.56 -7.69 -5.50
C GLU A 170 -5.00 -7.55 -4.07
N LEU A 171 -5.12 -8.56 -3.24
CA LEU A 171 -4.51 -8.61 -1.91
C LEU A 171 -2.97 -8.53 -1.98
N ALA A 172 -2.35 -9.24 -2.91
CA ALA A 172 -0.90 -9.23 -3.08
C ALA A 172 -0.39 -7.91 -3.69
N ALA A 173 -1.22 -7.21 -4.46
CA ALA A 173 -0.91 -5.88 -5.02
C ALA A 173 -1.05 -4.76 -3.99
N TRP A 174 -1.57 -5.05 -2.82
CA TRP A 174 -1.71 -4.05 -1.76
C TRP A 174 -0.33 -3.55 -1.38
N THR A 175 -0.06 -2.32 -1.82
CA THR A 175 1.11 -1.58 -1.38
C THR A 175 0.94 -1.30 0.11
N HIS A 176 1.99 -1.52 0.83
CA HIS A 176 2.11 -1.69 2.27
C HIS A 176 1.76 -0.46 3.13
N ASP A 177 1.23 0.57 2.55
CA ASP A 177 0.82 1.74 3.30
C ASP A 177 -0.64 1.56 3.69
N ASP A 178 -0.89 1.33 4.97
CA ASP A 178 -2.18 1.71 5.53
C ASP A 178 -2.43 3.14 5.11
N LEU A 179 -3.40 3.37 4.24
CA LEU A 179 -3.76 4.71 3.81
C LEU A 179 -4.38 5.43 5.01
N VAL A 180 -3.52 5.87 5.92
CA VAL A 180 -3.94 6.71 7.03
C VAL A 180 -4.35 8.04 6.46
N VAL A 181 -5.62 8.39 6.61
CA VAL A 181 -6.18 9.61 6.05
C VAL A 181 -6.78 10.48 7.15
N GLU A 182 -6.72 11.77 6.91
CA GLU A 182 -7.32 12.81 7.75
C GLU A 182 -8.42 13.52 6.98
N VAL A 183 -9.42 14.01 7.67
CA VAL A 183 -10.49 14.81 7.03
C VAL A 183 -9.91 16.16 6.62
N ALA A 184 -9.75 16.38 5.31
CA ALA A 184 -9.23 17.63 4.77
C ALA A 184 -10.31 18.72 4.70
N SER A 185 -11.48 18.39 4.16
CA SER A 185 -12.55 19.38 3.97
C SER A 185 -13.91 18.72 3.79
N PHE A 186 -14.96 19.54 3.90
CA PHE A 186 -16.35 19.16 3.62
C PHE A 186 -16.87 19.93 2.42
N LYS A 187 -17.57 19.24 1.51
CA LYS A 187 -18.24 19.86 0.36
C LYS A 187 -17.31 20.75 -0.49
N ASN A 188 -16.03 20.37 -0.62
CA ASN A 188 -15.03 21.16 -1.34
C ASN A 188 -15.23 21.10 -2.85
N PHE A 189 -15.33 19.89 -3.40
CA PHE A 189 -15.32 19.64 -4.84
C PHE A 189 -16.69 19.26 -5.39
N TYR A 190 -17.01 19.72 -6.61
CA TYR A 190 -18.20 19.28 -7.34
C TYR A 190 -18.00 17.83 -7.86
N LEU A 191 -19.09 17.07 -7.88
CA LEU A 191 -19.08 15.74 -8.48
C LEU A 191 -18.89 15.84 -10.00
N SER A 192 -18.17 14.90 -10.57
CA SER A 192 -17.88 14.85 -12.01
C SER A 192 -19.14 14.60 -12.84
N ASP A 193 -20.02 13.73 -12.32
CA ASP A 193 -21.29 13.34 -12.95
C ASP A 193 -22.44 14.32 -12.64
N ASN A 194 -22.28 15.23 -11.68
CA ASN A 194 -23.30 16.20 -11.31
C ASN A 194 -22.70 17.51 -10.76
N SER A 195 -22.48 18.47 -11.64
CA SER A 195 -21.91 19.78 -11.30
C SER A 195 -22.75 20.65 -10.34
N ASN A 196 -23.97 20.23 -10.00
CA ASN A 196 -24.80 20.89 -9.00
C ASN A 196 -24.65 20.27 -7.59
N LYS A 197 -23.95 19.16 -7.48
CA LYS A 197 -23.69 18.47 -6.21
C LYS A 197 -22.20 18.48 -5.90
N ARG A 198 -21.91 18.62 -4.61
CA ARG A 198 -20.56 18.51 -4.08
C ARG A 198 -20.37 17.18 -3.36
N CYS A 199 -19.12 16.69 -3.30
CA CYS A 199 -18.73 15.57 -2.45
C CYS A 199 -19.09 15.83 -0.99
N SER A 200 -19.24 14.80 -0.19
CA SER A 200 -19.53 14.95 1.24
C SER A 200 -18.28 15.32 2.02
N ILE A 201 -17.23 14.54 1.87
CA ILE A 201 -15.95 14.65 2.60
C ILE A 201 -14.81 14.47 1.61
N THR A 202 -13.76 15.26 1.76
CA THR A 202 -12.46 15.06 1.15
C THR A 202 -11.47 14.64 2.22
N PHE A 203 -10.73 13.59 1.95
CA PHE A 203 -9.65 13.07 2.79
C PHE A 203 -8.31 13.43 2.19
N LEU A 204 -7.33 13.70 3.04
CA LEU A 204 -5.92 13.84 2.71
C LEU A 204 -5.14 12.73 3.39
N GLN A 205 -4.30 12.06 2.64
CA GLN A 205 -3.35 11.09 3.19
C GLN A 205 -2.41 11.76 4.19
N LYS A 206 -2.20 11.12 5.35
CA LYS A 206 -1.38 11.66 6.44
C LYS A 206 0.08 11.82 6.02
N ASP A 207 0.68 10.78 5.44
CA ASP A 207 2.06 10.76 4.98
C ASP A 207 2.13 10.59 3.45
N THR A 208 3.29 10.35 2.86
CA THR A 208 3.40 10.15 1.41
C THR A 208 3.17 8.68 1.03
N LEU A 209 2.81 8.43 -0.23
CA LEU A 209 2.90 7.08 -0.80
C LEU A 209 4.37 6.62 -0.70
N GLY A 210 4.61 5.35 -0.43
CA GLY A 210 5.95 4.82 -0.15
C GLY A 210 6.97 4.95 -1.30
N GLN A 211 6.59 5.56 -2.42
CA GLN A 211 7.44 5.77 -3.59
C GLN A 211 7.42 7.23 -4.05
N ASN A 212 8.62 7.80 -4.25
CA ASN A 212 8.76 9.09 -4.90
C ASN A 212 8.49 8.97 -6.41
N MET A 213 7.76 9.92 -6.98
CA MET A 213 7.37 9.92 -8.39
C MET A 213 7.52 11.32 -9.01
N PRO A 214 7.84 11.42 -10.30
CA PRO A 214 7.78 12.69 -11.01
C PRO A 214 6.32 13.05 -11.34
N LEU A 215 6.03 14.34 -11.44
CA LEU A 215 4.76 14.82 -12.00
C LEU A 215 4.66 14.51 -13.50
N ASN A 216 5.76 14.74 -14.21
CA ASN A 216 5.91 14.51 -15.65
C ASN A 216 7.31 14.02 -15.99
N SER A 217 7.46 13.42 -17.16
CA SER A 217 8.77 13.10 -17.74
C SER A 217 9.51 14.34 -18.30
N SER A 218 8.80 15.44 -18.55
CA SER A 218 9.34 16.71 -19.05
C SER A 218 9.38 17.78 -17.97
N SER A 219 10.21 18.81 -18.17
CA SER A 219 10.33 19.93 -17.23
C SER A 219 9.31 21.05 -17.49
N SER A 220 8.27 20.84 -18.28
CA SER A 220 7.23 21.84 -18.53
C SER A 220 6.04 21.67 -17.58
N ASN A 221 5.52 22.78 -17.09
CA ASN A 221 4.28 22.82 -16.29
C ASN A 221 3.06 23.20 -17.14
N ALA A 222 3.19 23.28 -18.47
CA ALA A 222 2.09 23.63 -19.36
C ALA A 222 0.96 22.60 -19.31
N GLY A 223 -0.26 23.08 -19.19
CA GLY A 223 -1.45 22.26 -18.97
C GLY A 223 -1.75 21.99 -17.49
N GLY A 224 -0.87 22.41 -16.59
CA GLY A 224 -1.05 22.25 -15.14
C GLY A 224 -1.24 20.80 -14.70
N TRP A 225 -1.91 20.60 -13.58
CA TRP A 225 -2.25 19.26 -13.06
C TRP A 225 -3.01 18.42 -14.08
N ALA A 226 -3.91 19.02 -14.84
CA ALA A 226 -4.73 18.36 -15.85
C ALA A 226 -3.92 17.51 -16.83
N ASN A 227 -2.68 17.95 -17.13
CA ASN A 227 -1.81 17.35 -18.14
C ASN A 227 -0.62 16.57 -17.55
N THR A 228 -0.67 16.21 -16.26
CA THR A 228 0.43 15.46 -15.64
C THR A 228 0.25 13.95 -15.80
N SER A 229 1.36 13.24 -16.04
CA SER A 229 1.36 11.76 -16.06
C SER A 229 1.10 11.17 -14.68
N LEU A 230 1.46 11.88 -13.59
CA LEU A 230 1.13 11.48 -12.23
C LEU A 230 -0.40 11.42 -12.02
N ARG A 231 -1.15 12.41 -12.51
CA ARG A 231 -2.63 12.40 -12.45
C ARG A 231 -3.21 11.15 -13.11
N GLU A 232 -2.74 10.83 -14.31
CA GLU A 232 -3.20 9.64 -15.04
C GLU A 232 -2.87 8.35 -14.28
N TYR A 233 -1.69 8.29 -13.69
CA TYR A 233 -1.27 7.16 -12.86
C TYR A 233 -2.18 7.00 -11.64
N LEU A 234 -2.40 8.06 -10.88
CA LEU A 234 -3.24 8.02 -9.68
C LEU A 234 -4.68 7.63 -10.02
N ASP A 235 -5.24 8.21 -11.09
CA ASP A 235 -6.65 8.00 -11.49
C ASP A 235 -6.91 6.60 -12.06
N SER A 236 -5.88 5.91 -12.54
CA SER A 236 -5.98 4.54 -13.05
C SER A 236 -5.53 3.50 -12.02
N ARG A 237 -4.32 3.62 -11.51
CA ARG A 237 -3.68 2.58 -10.69
C ARG A 237 -4.18 2.53 -9.25
N LEU A 238 -4.36 3.70 -8.60
CA LEU A 238 -4.88 3.71 -7.24
C LEU A 238 -6.34 3.30 -7.17
N VAL A 239 -7.15 3.70 -8.16
CA VAL A 239 -8.56 3.27 -8.22
C VAL A 239 -8.65 1.76 -8.35
N ASP A 240 -7.79 1.16 -9.21
CA ASP A 240 -7.78 -0.29 -9.40
C ASP A 240 -7.30 -1.04 -8.16
N ALA A 241 -6.42 -0.43 -7.37
CA ALA A 241 -5.90 -1.00 -6.13
C ALA A 241 -6.87 -0.88 -4.93
N LEU A 242 -7.93 -0.06 -5.03
CA LEU A 242 -8.88 0.09 -3.93
C LEU A 242 -9.67 -1.20 -3.68
N PRO A 243 -9.88 -1.58 -2.41
CA PRO A 243 -10.85 -2.60 -2.05
C PRO A 243 -12.24 -2.28 -2.59
N ILE A 244 -13.02 -3.31 -2.97
CA ILE A 244 -14.34 -3.16 -3.60
C ILE A 244 -15.27 -2.20 -2.82
N GLY A 245 -15.28 -2.27 -1.49
CA GLY A 245 -16.07 -1.37 -0.64
C GLY A 245 -15.70 0.11 -0.81
N TRP A 246 -14.41 0.41 -0.93
CA TRP A 246 -13.92 1.77 -1.14
C TRP A 246 -14.16 2.26 -2.58
N LYS A 247 -14.04 1.39 -3.60
CA LYS A 247 -14.37 1.74 -5.00
C LYS A 247 -15.80 2.27 -5.16
N GLN A 248 -16.73 1.78 -4.33
CA GLN A 248 -18.13 2.24 -4.35
C GLN A 248 -18.33 3.60 -3.65
N LEU A 249 -17.48 3.92 -2.67
CA LEU A 249 -17.57 5.13 -1.87
C LEU A 249 -16.84 6.31 -2.53
N VAL A 250 -15.65 6.07 -3.07
CA VAL A 250 -14.83 7.12 -3.70
C VAL A 250 -15.54 7.69 -4.92
N LYS A 251 -15.67 9.01 -4.96
CA LYS A 251 -16.35 9.76 -6.03
C LYS A 251 -15.35 10.43 -6.94
N LYS A 252 -15.66 10.42 -8.23
CA LYS A 252 -14.95 11.24 -9.19
C LYS A 252 -15.41 12.69 -9.03
N VAL A 253 -14.46 13.59 -8.83
CA VAL A 253 -14.73 15.00 -8.57
C VAL A 253 -14.00 15.93 -9.54
N LYS A 254 -14.51 17.14 -9.69
CA LYS A 254 -13.91 18.20 -10.50
C LYS A 254 -12.84 18.92 -9.69
N VAL A 255 -11.59 18.69 -10.01
CA VAL A 255 -10.43 19.24 -9.30
C VAL A 255 -9.87 20.43 -10.08
N PRO A 256 -9.97 21.66 -9.56
CA PRO A 256 -9.42 22.83 -10.22
C PRO A 256 -7.89 22.92 -10.01
N SER A 257 -7.21 23.40 -11.04
CA SER A 257 -5.80 23.83 -10.96
C SER A 257 -5.53 24.91 -12.01
N SER A 258 -4.48 25.70 -11.85
CA SER A 258 -4.07 26.59 -12.94
C SER A 258 -3.55 25.79 -14.13
N ALA A 259 -3.71 26.37 -15.32
CA ALA A 259 -3.30 25.73 -16.57
C ALA A 259 -1.77 25.66 -16.75
N GLY A 260 -0.98 26.30 -15.89
CA GLY A 260 0.47 26.38 -16.05
C GLY A 260 0.89 27.16 -17.32
N GLY A 261 2.16 27.04 -17.73
CA GLY A 261 2.67 27.74 -18.91
C GLY A 261 2.55 29.26 -18.81
N LYS A 262 2.67 29.83 -17.60
CA LYS A 262 2.46 31.27 -17.28
C LYS A 262 0.99 31.73 -17.39
N SER A 263 0.05 30.82 -17.52
CA SER A 263 -1.38 31.14 -17.54
C SER A 263 -1.95 31.19 -16.12
N LYS A 264 -2.83 32.15 -15.89
CA LYS A 264 -3.66 32.23 -14.66
C LYS A 264 -5.05 31.59 -14.84
N GLU A 265 -5.32 31.03 -16.01
CA GLU A 265 -6.55 30.32 -16.28
C GLU A 265 -6.69 29.09 -15.38
N ILE A 266 -7.89 28.85 -14.86
CA ILE A 266 -8.22 27.66 -14.11
C ILE A 266 -8.80 26.61 -15.05
N VAL A 267 -8.19 25.46 -15.07
CA VAL A 267 -8.69 24.26 -15.73
C VAL A 267 -9.19 23.26 -14.69
N THR A 268 -10.13 22.42 -15.07
CA THR A 268 -10.74 21.45 -14.15
C THR A 268 -10.52 20.05 -14.70
N SER A 269 -10.02 19.16 -13.86
CA SER A 269 -9.82 17.75 -14.16
C SER A 269 -10.81 16.89 -13.40
N ASP A 270 -11.35 15.87 -14.03
CA ASP A 270 -12.17 14.87 -13.38
C ASP A 270 -11.27 13.79 -12.79
N CYS A 271 -11.18 13.69 -11.44
CA CYS A 271 -10.26 12.81 -10.73
C CYS A 271 -10.96 12.02 -9.63
N TYR A 272 -10.56 10.77 -9.44
CA TYR A 272 -10.83 9.98 -8.24
C TYR A 272 -9.80 10.29 -7.16
N PHE A 273 -8.51 10.33 -7.56
CA PHE A 273 -7.37 10.67 -6.73
C PHE A 273 -6.63 11.87 -7.30
N PHE A 274 -6.20 12.77 -6.44
CA PHE A 274 -5.44 13.96 -6.78
C PHE A 274 -4.49 14.31 -5.64
N ILE A 275 -3.66 15.32 -5.82
CA ILE A 275 -2.75 15.80 -4.78
C ILE A 275 -3.18 17.21 -4.34
N PRO A 276 -2.81 17.67 -3.12
CA PRO A 276 -3.23 18.98 -2.63
C PRO A 276 -2.68 20.13 -3.47
N SER A 277 -3.38 21.26 -3.45
CA SER A 277 -2.92 22.52 -4.05
C SER A 277 -2.19 23.40 -3.05
N ALA A 278 -1.54 24.45 -3.54
CA ALA A 278 -0.82 25.41 -2.71
C ALA A 278 -1.74 26.13 -1.71
N ILE A 279 -2.97 26.51 -2.12
CA ILE A 279 -3.93 27.16 -1.23
C ILE A 279 -4.48 26.21 -0.16
N GLU A 280 -4.63 24.92 -0.48
CA GLU A 280 -5.10 23.93 0.48
C GLU A 280 -4.12 23.72 1.62
N VAL A 281 -2.82 23.72 1.32
CA VAL A 281 -1.76 23.53 2.34
C VAL A 281 -1.26 24.83 2.95
N SER A 282 -1.56 25.99 2.36
CA SER A 282 -1.06 27.28 2.87
C SER A 282 -2.06 28.40 2.68
N SER A 283 -2.62 28.89 3.77
CA SER A 283 -3.53 30.03 3.77
C SER A 283 -2.89 31.36 3.31
N SER A 284 -1.57 31.41 3.13
CA SER A 284 -0.88 32.57 2.58
C SER A 284 -0.95 32.67 1.05
N MET A 285 -1.38 31.61 0.35
CA MET A 285 -1.53 31.56 -1.11
C MET A 285 -2.86 32.18 -1.57
N ILE A 286 -3.07 33.45 -1.21
CA ILE A 286 -4.30 34.21 -1.46
C ILE A 286 -4.34 34.96 -2.79
N GLU A 287 -3.32 34.82 -3.62
CA GLU A 287 -3.26 35.48 -4.94
C GLU A 287 -3.80 34.57 -6.06
N GLU A 288 -4.24 35.20 -7.14
CA GLU A 288 -4.66 34.47 -8.35
C GLU A 288 -3.46 33.84 -9.06
N PRO A 289 -3.61 32.59 -9.56
CA PRO A 289 -4.83 31.78 -9.65
C PRO A 289 -5.08 30.86 -8.45
N TYR A 290 -4.19 30.79 -7.47
CA TYR A 290 -4.17 29.76 -6.43
C TYR A 290 -5.42 29.73 -5.56
N ILE A 291 -6.02 30.91 -5.28
CA ILE A 291 -7.26 31.03 -4.50
C ILE A 291 -8.46 30.24 -5.09
N TYR A 292 -8.36 29.87 -6.37
CA TYR A 292 -9.41 29.11 -7.06
C TYR A 292 -9.13 27.61 -7.15
N GLU A 293 -8.01 27.15 -6.60
CA GLU A 293 -7.59 25.76 -6.71
C GLU A 293 -8.12 24.86 -5.60
N GLY A 294 -8.84 25.39 -4.61
CA GLY A 294 -9.40 24.63 -3.49
C GLY A 294 -9.69 25.48 -2.27
N GLN A 295 -9.86 24.84 -1.13
CA GLN A 295 -10.11 25.48 0.16
C GLN A 295 -9.00 25.11 1.15
N THR A 296 -8.49 26.08 1.90
CA THR A 296 -7.47 25.85 2.93
C THR A 296 -7.88 24.76 3.91
N ILE A 297 -7.01 23.80 4.13
CA ILE A 297 -7.16 22.74 5.12
C ILE A 297 -6.83 23.31 6.49
N SER A 298 -7.80 23.37 7.38
CA SER A 298 -7.74 24.17 8.61
C SER A 298 -6.66 23.73 9.61
N TYR A 299 -6.22 22.48 9.58
CA TYR A 299 -5.17 21.98 10.48
C TYR A 299 -3.75 22.14 9.91
N LEU A 300 -3.59 22.46 8.63
CA LEU A 300 -2.29 22.73 7.99
C LEU A 300 -1.88 24.20 8.18
N THR A 301 -1.78 24.64 9.42
CA THR A 301 -1.63 26.07 9.76
C THR A 301 -0.17 26.55 9.81
N GLY A 302 0.79 25.67 9.88
CA GLY A 302 2.22 26.00 10.00
C GLY A 302 3.11 24.96 9.33
N ASN A 303 4.39 25.28 9.25
CA ASN A 303 5.36 24.38 8.59
C ASN A 303 5.33 22.97 9.22
N GLU A 304 5.40 22.90 10.55
CA GLU A 304 5.41 21.61 11.26
C GLU A 304 4.19 20.72 10.92
N SER A 305 3.01 21.32 10.77
CA SER A 305 1.77 20.57 10.44
C SER A 305 1.72 20.07 9.00
N ARG A 306 2.62 20.56 8.12
CA ARG A 306 2.72 20.16 6.73
C ARG A 306 3.78 19.11 6.49
N ILE A 307 4.66 18.83 7.48
CA ILE A 307 5.68 17.80 7.35
C ILE A 307 4.99 16.45 7.16
N LYS A 308 5.40 15.75 6.12
CA LYS A 308 4.98 14.38 5.83
C LYS A 308 6.21 13.48 5.79
N HIS A 309 5.98 12.20 6.06
CA HIS A 309 7.06 11.23 6.17
C HIS A 309 7.00 10.24 5.02
N ASP A 310 8.16 9.71 4.68
CA ASP A 310 8.29 8.59 3.75
C ASP A 310 8.01 7.23 4.45
N ALA A 311 8.15 6.14 3.72
CA ALA A 311 7.96 4.78 4.25
C ALA A 311 8.96 4.38 5.36
N ASN A 312 10.02 5.13 5.56
CA ASN A 312 11.00 4.92 6.62
C ASN A 312 10.70 5.77 7.87
N GLY A 313 9.70 6.64 7.80
CA GLY A 313 9.36 7.58 8.86
C GLY A 313 10.21 8.87 8.85
N GLU A 314 10.95 9.13 7.75
CA GLU A 314 11.76 10.33 7.62
C GLU A 314 10.98 11.46 6.91
N PRO A 315 11.14 12.72 7.34
CA PRO A 315 10.54 13.85 6.66
C PRO A 315 10.90 13.88 5.17
N THR A 316 9.93 14.12 4.31
CA THR A 316 10.14 14.08 2.86
C THR A 316 9.43 15.21 2.13
N LYS A 317 10.01 15.64 1.01
CA LYS A 317 9.36 16.58 0.09
C LYS A 317 8.20 15.92 -0.62
N TYR A 318 7.14 16.67 -0.90
CA TYR A 318 6.03 16.15 -1.67
C TYR A 318 5.39 17.18 -2.60
N TRP A 319 4.84 16.67 -3.70
CA TRP A 319 4.24 17.47 -4.76
C TRP A 319 2.93 18.14 -4.35
N LEU A 320 2.73 19.34 -4.91
CA LEU A 320 1.43 20.01 -5.00
C LEU A 320 1.00 20.13 -6.46
N ARG A 321 -0.33 20.17 -6.70
CA ARG A 321 -0.88 20.28 -8.06
C ARG A 321 -0.79 21.66 -8.67
N SER A 322 -0.36 22.68 -7.91
CA SER A 322 -0.27 24.06 -8.32
C SER A 322 0.98 24.31 -9.15
N PRO A 323 0.87 24.64 -10.45
CA PRO A 323 2.01 25.14 -11.23
C PRO A 323 2.45 26.49 -10.73
N PHE A 324 3.76 26.76 -10.78
CA PHE A 324 4.28 28.09 -10.49
C PHE A 324 4.05 29.03 -11.68
N VAL A 325 3.07 29.94 -11.58
CA VAL A 325 2.55 30.69 -12.73
C VAL A 325 3.50 31.73 -13.33
N ASN A 326 4.57 32.09 -12.66
CA ASN A 326 5.55 33.04 -13.18
C ASN A 326 6.55 32.40 -14.15
N TYR A 327 6.63 31.09 -14.20
CA TYR A 327 7.55 30.30 -15.01
C TYR A 327 6.85 29.09 -15.61
N ASP A 328 7.31 28.61 -16.75
CA ASP A 328 6.73 27.49 -17.48
C ASP A 328 7.35 26.11 -17.17
N GLY A 329 8.20 26.05 -16.15
CA GLY A 329 8.97 24.84 -15.82
C GLY A 329 8.81 24.35 -14.39
N TYR A 330 7.99 24.98 -13.53
CA TYR A 330 7.99 24.64 -12.12
C TYR A 330 6.60 24.38 -11.57
N PHE A 331 6.55 23.50 -10.55
CA PHE A 331 5.41 23.29 -9.66
C PHE A 331 5.81 23.63 -8.23
N TYR A 332 4.80 23.89 -7.40
CA TYR A 332 4.97 23.96 -5.97
C TYR A 332 5.15 22.56 -5.37
N ALA A 333 5.95 22.49 -4.31
CA ALA A 333 6.09 21.35 -3.43
C ALA A 333 6.17 21.85 -1.97
N ILE A 334 6.00 20.95 -1.04
CA ILE A 334 6.38 21.18 0.36
C ILE A 334 7.73 20.52 0.59
N GLU A 335 8.63 21.27 1.22
CA GLU A 335 9.97 20.82 1.62
C GLU A 335 9.90 19.90 2.86
N GLU A 336 10.99 19.21 3.18
CA GLU A 336 11.11 18.38 4.40
C GLU A 336 10.86 19.19 5.68
N THR A 337 11.08 20.51 5.63
CA THR A 337 10.82 21.45 6.73
C THR A 337 9.37 21.89 6.84
N GLY A 338 8.50 21.45 5.92
CA GLY A 338 7.13 21.91 5.79
C GLY A 338 6.97 23.27 5.11
N GLU A 339 8.04 23.85 4.58
CA GLU A 339 8.00 25.11 3.82
C GLU A 339 7.41 24.89 2.43
N LEU A 340 6.57 25.83 1.99
CA LEU A 340 6.06 25.87 0.62
C LEU A 340 7.11 26.46 -0.31
N TYR A 341 7.50 25.72 -1.35
CA TYR A 341 8.50 26.14 -2.31
C TYR A 341 8.04 25.89 -3.76
N GLY A 342 8.28 26.86 -4.65
CA GLY A 342 7.69 26.91 -5.99
C GLY A 342 8.66 26.60 -7.15
N PHE A 343 9.86 26.07 -6.91
CA PHE A 343 10.86 25.90 -7.96
C PHE A 343 11.31 24.45 -8.16
N HIS A 344 10.36 23.52 -8.20
CA HIS A 344 10.63 22.12 -8.52
C HIS A 344 10.26 21.79 -9.96
N TYR A 345 11.19 21.20 -10.69
CA TYR A 345 10.92 20.69 -12.03
C TYR A 345 10.00 19.47 -11.97
N PRO A 346 8.96 19.39 -12.79
CA PRO A 346 8.01 18.24 -12.74
C PRO A 346 8.66 16.89 -13.06
N SER A 347 9.88 16.87 -13.58
CA SER A 347 10.68 15.65 -13.80
C SER A 347 11.47 15.17 -12.57
N GLU A 348 11.52 15.97 -11.49
CA GLU A 348 12.09 15.51 -10.22
C GLU A 348 11.20 14.42 -9.60
N SER A 349 11.79 13.52 -8.82
CA SER A 349 11.07 12.50 -8.08
C SER A 349 10.88 12.93 -6.63
N LEU A 350 9.67 13.35 -6.26
CA LEU A 350 9.30 13.72 -4.91
C LEU A 350 8.19 12.80 -4.37
N GLY A 351 7.95 12.87 -3.06
CA GLY A 351 6.85 12.18 -2.41
C GLY A 351 5.50 12.59 -3.00
N VAL A 352 4.56 11.70 -2.94
CA VAL A 352 3.17 11.91 -3.38
C VAL A 352 2.25 11.67 -2.19
N THR A 353 1.45 12.66 -1.84
CA THR A 353 0.35 12.52 -0.89
C THR A 353 -0.96 12.72 -1.62
N VAL A 354 -1.92 11.84 -1.38
CA VAL A 354 -3.16 11.83 -2.16
C VAL A 354 -4.34 12.40 -1.39
N GLU A 355 -5.23 13.04 -2.14
CA GLU A 355 -6.57 13.39 -1.74
C GLU A 355 -7.58 12.56 -2.53
N PHE A 356 -8.72 12.27 -1.89
CA PHE A 356 -9.88 11.68 -2.54
C PHE A 356 -11.17 12.09 -1.82
N SER A 357 -12.30 11.96 -2.50
CA SER A 357 -13.61 12.39 -1.96
C SER A 357 -14.63 11.25 -1.95
N ILE A 358 -15.56 11.31 -0.98
CA ILE A 358 -16.70 10.40 -0.88
C ILE A 358 -18.03 11.16 -0.90
#